data_a4a0fd210f48f2b05c7bcf148f2055e8
#
_entry.id   a4a0fd210f48f2b05c7bcf148f2055e8
#
_cell.length_a   1.000
_cell.length_b   1.000
_cell.length_c   1.000
_cell.angle_alpha   90.00
_cell.angle_beta   90.00
_cell.angle_gamma   90.00
#
_symmetry.space_group_name_H-M   'P 1'
#
loop_
_entity.id
_entity.type
_entity.pdbx_description
1 polymer ?
#
loop_
_entity_poly.entity_id
_entity_poly.type
_entity_poly.pdbx_seq_one_letter_code
_entity_poly.pdbx_strand_id
1 'polypeptide(L)'
;QTMKLKIRSYIPIVCALICFSSMNDSHADAFVDPEKDVDTNYAVNIGEVDNQDLTNEYDPIETTNRKIFAFNDGLDKGILKPLAKGYRAIVPSQGRIAIRNFLHNLETPTVLLNDLLQGNSDRAGITLKRFMINSTAGFFGFGDPASDLGYSRHTEDFAQTLAVYGVPDGPYIVSPFFGPSTPRHIAGRIVDFAAHPLTWYMQEQDTEARYTYGISETLVAREELLDI
;
A
#
# COMPACT_ATOMS: atom_id res chain seq x y z
N GLN A 1 27.31 -20.47 -17.09
CA GLN A 1 27.20 -19.09 -17.65
C GLN A 1 25.82 -18.83 -18.26
N THR A 2 25.05 -19.81 -18.67
CA THR A 2 23.75 -19.68 -19.34
C THR A 2 22.57 -19.42 -18.37
N MET A 3 22.71 -19.71 -17.08
CA MET A 3 21.64 -19.51 -16.09
C MET A 3 21.54 -18.06 -15.58
N LYS A 4 22.66 -17.34 -15.54
CA LYS A 4 22.68 -15.92 -15.11
C LYS A 4 21.99 -14.95 -16.09
N LEU A 5 21.86 -15.30 -17.37
CA LEU A 5 21.26 -14.44 -18.39
C LEU A 5 19.71 -14.45 -18.36
N LYS A 6 19.10 -15.56 -17.96
CA LYS A 6 17.62 -15.67 -17.89
C LYS A 6 17.00 -14.88 -16.73
N ILE A 7 17.74 -14.69 -15.65
CA ILE A 7 17.25 -14.00 -14.44
C ILE A 7 17.10 -12.48 -14.65
N ARG A 8 17.98 -11.88 -15.46
CA ARG A 8 17.94 -10.43 -15.77
C ARG A 8 16.67 -9.97 -16.48
N SER A 9 15.96 -10.88 -17.17
CA SER A 9 14.77 -10.56 -17.96
C SER A 9 13.49 -10.45 -17.11
N TYR A 10 13.48 -10.93 -15.85
CA TYR A 10 12.32 -10.91 -14.97
C TYR A 10 12.34 -9.77 -13.93
N ILE A 11 13.45 -9.03 -13.85
CA ILE A 11 13.63 -7.92 -12.89
C ILE A 11 12.50 -6.86 -13.00
N PRO A 12 12.10 -6.41 -14.21
CA PRO A 12 11.04 -5.40 -14.31
C PRO A 12 9.66 -5.93 -13.87
N ILE A 13 9.38 -7.22 -14.03
CA ILE A 13 8.09 -7.82 -13.66
C ILE A 13 7.95 -7.90 -12.14
N VAL A 14 9.04 -8.22 -11.44
CA VAL A 14 9.02 -8.36 -9.98
C VAL A 14 9.09 -7.00 -9.28
N CYS A 15 9.82 -6.02 -9.83
CA CYS A 15 9.72 -4.65 -9.35
C CYS A 15 8.29 -4.09 -9.51
N ALA A 16 7.60 -4.44 -10.60
CA ALA A 16 6.19 -4.11 -10.80
C ALA A 16 5.29 -4.76 -9.75
N LEU A 17 5.56 -6.01 -9.34
CA LEU A 17 4.80 -6.70 -8.29
C LEU A 17 5.07 -6.13 -6.88
N ILE A 18 6.29 -5.68 -6.60
CA ILE A 18 6.64 -5.04 -5.31
C ILE A 18 5.84 -3.75 -5.12
N CYS A 19 5.73 -2.94 -6.18
CA CYS A 19 4.96 -1.71 -6.10
C CYS A 19 3.45 -1.95 -6.06
N PHE A 20 2.94 -3.15 -6.42
CA PHE A 20 1.50 -3.44 -6.39
C PHE A 20 0.96 -3.55 -4.96
N SER A 21 1.76 -3.94 -3.97
CA SER A 21 1.30 -4.11 -2.59
C SER A 21 1.09 -2.80 -1.87
N SER A 22 1.95 -1.81 -2.09
CA SER A 22 1.79 -0.48 -1.47
C SER A 22 0.57 0.32 -1.97
N MET A 23 -0.14 -0.21 -2.98
CA MET A 23 -1.37 0.42 -3.49
C MET A 23 -2.63 0.14 -2.66
N ASN A 24 -2.65 -0.97 -1.94
CA ASN A 24 -3.87 -1.41 -1.26
C ASN A 24 -4.05 -0.75 0.11
N ASP A 25 -2.97 -0.32 0.74
CA ASP A 25 -3.05 0.23 2.10
C ASP A 25 -3.67 1.64 2.15
N SER A 26 -3.50 2.45 1.11
CA SER A 26 -4.03 3.82 1.09
C SER A 26 -5.56 3.92 0.91
N HIS A 27 -6.23 2.83 0.49
CA HIS A 27 -7.69 2.80 0.34
C HIS A 27 -8.41 1.99 1.42
N ALA A 28 -7.72 1.12 2.15
CA ALA A 28 -8.33 0.30 3.20
C ALA A 28 -8.64 1.09 4.48
N ASP A 29 -7.83 2.10 4.80
CA ASP A 29 -8.01 2.90 6.01
C ASP A 29 -9.08 4.01 5.88
N ALA A 30 -9.68 4.20 4.70
CA ALA A 30 -10.80 5.12 4.48
C ALA A 30 -12.17 4.50 4.85
N PHE A 31 -12.20 3.26 5.31
CA PHE A 31 -13.43 2.66 5.84
C PHE A 31 -13.62 3.12 7.28
N VAL A 32 -14.19 4.32 7.44
CA VAL A 32 -14.75 4.80 8.71
C VAL A 32 -15.88 3.83 9.05
N ASP A 33 -15.75 3.14 10.19
CA ASP A 33 -16.81 2.30 10.74
C ASP A 33 -18.05 3.20 10.99
N PRO A 34 -19.14 3.06 10.22
CA PRO A 34 -20.27 3.97 10.30
C PRO A 34 -21.06 3.86 11.62
N GLU A 35 -20.65 2.95 12.53
CA GLU A 35 -21.40 2.68 13.76
C GLU A 35 -20.81 3.36 15.01
N LYS A 36 -19.62 4.00 14.93
CA LYS A 36 -18.93 4.50 16.13
C LYS A 36 -19.00 6.00 16.39
N ASP A 37 -19.32 6.85 15.40
CA ASP A 37 -19.37 8.30 15.58
C ASP A 37 -20.56 8.96 14.87
N VAL A 38 -21.77 8.45 15.10
CA VAL A 38 -22.96 9.22 14.75
C VAL A 38 -23.29 10.18 15.89
N ASP A 39 -22.63 11.32 15.90
CA ASP A 39 -23.17 12.51 16.55
C ASP A 39 -24.43 12.92 15.80
N THR A 40 -25.60 12.59 16.36
CA THR A 40 -26.95 12.72 15.80
C THR A 40 -27.40 14.17 15.56
N ASN A 41 -26.50 15.14 15.53
CA ASN A 41 -26.82 16.55 15.36
C ASN A 41 -26.42 17.17 14.02
N TYR A 42 -25.83 16.40 13.11
CA TYR A 42 -25.68 16.83 11.71
C TYR A 42 -26.76 16.20 10.84
N ALA A 43 -27.96 16.73 10.88
CA ALA A 43 -28.89 16.58 9.75
C ALA A 43 -28.26 17.34 8.57
N VAL A 44 -27.32 16.72 7.89
CA VAL A 44 -26.88 17.16 6.56
C VAL A 44 -28.13 17.04 5.68
N ASN A 45 -28.62 18.16 5.27
CA ASN A 45 -29.63 18.27 4.22
C ASN A 45 -29.02 17.64 2.96
N ILE A 46 -29.24 16.34 2.76
CA ILE A 46 -28.90 15.65 1.53
C ILE A 46 -29.92 16.15 0.50
N GLY A 47 -29.69 17.39 0.05
CA GLY A 47 -30.25 17.81 -1.23
C GLY A 47 -29.82 16.78 -2.25
N GLU A 48 -30.73 16.34 -3.10
CA GLU A 48 -30.51 15.39 -4.19
C GLU A 48 -29.12 15.61 -4.79
N VAL A 49 -28.15 14.78 -4.41
CA VAL A 49 -26.87 14.72 -5.10
C VAL A 49 -27.23 14.15 -6.47
N ASP A 50 -27.22 15.03 -7.46
CA ASP A 50 -27.41 14.62 -8.85
C ASP A 50 -26.34 13.57 -9.15
N ASN A 51 -26.76 12.33 -9.34
CA ASN A 51 -25.89 11.20 -9.64
C ASN A 51 -25.08 11.40 -10.94
N GLN A 52 -25.29 12.51 -11.63
CA GLN A 52 -24.52 12.91 -12.82
C GLN A 52 -23.16 13.53 -12.48
N ASP A 53 -22.99 14.11 -11.26
CA ASP A 53 -21.72 14.73 -10.85
C ASP A 53 -20.66 13.71 -10.37
N LEU A 54 -21.08 12.52 -9.99
CA LEU A 54 -20.14 11.46 -9.54
C LEU A 54 -19.44 10.73 -10.71
N THR A 55 -19.81 11.03 -11.97
CA THR A 55 -19.26 10.37 -13.15
C THR A 55 -18.25 11.22 -13.93
N ASN A 56 -17.97 12.44 -13.49
CA ASN A 56 -17.08 13.38 -14.19
C ASN A 56 -15.65 13.38 -13.64
N GLU A 57 -15.12 12.21 -13.27
CA GLU A 57 -13.68 12.09 -13.11
C GLU A 57 -13.03 12.30 -14.48
N TYR A 58 -12.16 13.33 -14.57
CA TYR A 58 -11.48 13.68 -15.82
C TYR A 58 -10.57 12.53 -16.27
N ASP A 59 -11.12 11.67 -17.15
CA ASP A 59 -10.43 10.53 -17.76
C ASP A 59 -10.22 10.75 -19.27
N PRO A 60 -9.17 11.45 -19.67
CA PRO A 60 -8.90 11.75 -21.08
C PRO A 60 -8.47 10.51 -21.87
N ILE A 61 -8.17 9.39 -21.22
CA ILE A 61 -7.67 8.16 -21.83
C ILE A 61 -8.51 6.93 -21.44
N GLU A 62 -9.81 7.12 -21.23
CA GLU A 62 -10.76 6.09 -20.77
C GLU A 62 -10.62 4.75 -21.52
N THR A 63 -10.52 4.79 -22.86
CA THR A 63 -10.37 3.57 -23.67
C THR A 63 -9.12 2.78 -23.32
N THR A 64 -8.02 3.48 -23.03
CA THR A 64 -6.76 2.84 -22.60
C THR A 64 -6.88 2.34 -21.18
N ASN A 65 -7.44 3.14 -20.27
CA ASN A 65 -7.65 2.76 -18.88
C ASN A 65 -8.52 1.50 -18.77
N ARG A 66 -9.59 1.37 -19.53
CA ARG A 66 -10.44 0.17 -19.57
C ARG A 66 -9.68 -1.08 -20.02
N LYS A 67 -8.79 -0.97 -21.01
CA LYS A 67 -7.98 -2.12 -21.48
C LYS A 67 -6.96 -2.56 -20.42
N ILE A 68 -6.29 -1.60 -19.78
CA ILE A 68 -5.33 -1.88 -18.72
C ILE A 68 -6.04 -2.46 -17.50
N PHE A 69 -7.21 -1.94 -17.14
CA PHE A 69 -8.02 -2.49 -16.06
C PHE A 69 -8.40 -3.94 -16.33
N ALA A 70 -8.88 -4.26 -17.55
CA ALA A 70 -9.21 -5.63 -17.93
C ALA A 70 -7.99 -6.57 -17.88
N PHE A 71 -6.81 -6.07 -18.25
CA PHE A 71 -5.55 -6.81 -18.11
C PHE A 71 -5.22 -7.07 -16.63
N ASN A 72 -5.30 -6.05 -15.78
CA ASN A 72 -5.03 -6.18 -14.35
C ASN A 72 -6.02 -7.14 -13.66
N ASP A 73 -7.31 -7.05 -13.99
CA ASP A 73 -8.35 -7.96 -13.50
C ASP A 73 -8.11 -9.41 -13.93
N GLY A 74 -7.69 -9.62 -15.18
CA GLY A 74 -7.28 -10.93 -15.68
C GLY A 74 -6.07 -11.51 -14.93
N LEU A 75 -5.07 -10.68 -14.65
CA LEU A 75 -3.89 -11.06 -13.87
C LEU A 75 -4.25 -11.39 -12.42
N ASP A 76 -5.10 -10.58 -11.79
CA ASP A 76 -5.58 -10.83 -10.43
C ASP A 76 -6.33 -12.16 -10.34
N LYS A 77 -7.34 -12.35 -11.18
CA LYS A 77 -8.18 -13.56 -11.17
C LYS A 77 -7.41 -14.82 -11.54
N GLY A 78 -6.46 -14.71 -12.48
CA GLY A 78 -5.69 -15.85 -13.00
C GLY A 78 -4.47 -16.23 -12.16
N ILE A 79 -3.87 -15.28 -11.46
CA ILE A 79 -2.59 -15.51 -10.76
C ILE A 79 -2.67 -15.07 -9.29
N LEU A 80 -2.95 -13.78 -9.00
CA LEU A 80 -2.79 -13.27 -7.65
C LEU A 80 -3.81 -13.87 -6.66
N LYS A 81 -5.07 -13.92 -7.06
CA LYS A 81 -6.14 -14.48 -6.22
C LYS A 81 -5.96 -15.98 -5.92
N PRO A 82 -5.60 -16.86 -6.88
CA PRO A 82 -5.24 -18.25 -6.58
C PRO A 82 -4.04 -18.38 -5.65
N LEU A 83 -2.97 -17.58 -5.86
CA LEU A 83 -1.80 -17.59 -4.99
C LEU A 83 -2.12 -17.14 -3.57
N ALA A 84 -2.89 -16.05 -3.41
CA ALA A 84 -3.33 -15.56 -2.10
C ALA A 84 -4.20 -16.61 -1.36
N LYS A 85 -5.09 -17.30 -2.07
CA LYS A 85 -5.86 -18.42 -1.49
C LYS A 85 -4.95 -19.57 -1.05
N GLY A 86 -3.94 -19.92 -1.87
CA GLY A 86 -2.93 -20.93 -1.52
C GLY A 86 -2.14 -20.54 -0.26
N TYR A 87 -1.67 -19.28 -0.20
CA TYR A 87 -1.00 -18.73 0.97
C TYR A 87 -1.90 -18.82 2.23
N ARG A 88 -3.16 -18.39 2.13
CA ARG A 88 -4.14 -18.48 3.22
C ARG A 88 -4.40 -19.92 3.70
N ALA A 89 -4.36 -20.88 2.79
CA ALA A 89 -4.56 -22.30 3.12
C ALA A 89 -3.36 -22.93 3.85
N ILE A 90 -2.14 -22.46 3.56
CA ILE A 90 -0.90 -23.02 4.09
C ILE A 90 -0.49 -22.31 5.38
N VAL A 91 -0.61 -20.97 5.45
CA VAL A 91 -0.13 -20.18 6.58
C VAL A 91 -1.26 -19.94 7.58
N PRO A 92 -1.10 -20.39 8.85
CA PRO A 92 -2.09 -20.13 9.91
C PRO A 92 -2.33 -18.62 10.12
N SER A 93 -3.51 -18.26 10.61
CA SER A 93 -3.91 -16.86 10.82
C SER A 93 -2.90 -16.05 11.65
N GLN A 94 -2.40 -16.62 12.76
CA GLN A 94 -1.36 -15.95 13.58
C GLN A 94 -0.07 -15.69 12.79
N GLY A 95 0.33 -16.64 11.92
CA GLY A 95 1.49 -16.49 11.07
C GLY A 95 1.30 -15.37 10.04
N ARG A 96 0.11 -15.27 9.44
CA ARG A 96 -0.23 -14.19 8.50
C ARG A 96 -0.22 -12.83 9.17
N ILE A 97 -0.83 -12.72 10.37
CA ILE A 97 -0.79 -11.49 11.17
C ILE A 97 0.65 -11.08 11.50
N ALA A 98 1.48 -12.03 11.92
CA ALA A 98 2.87 -11.75 12.25
C ALA A 98 3.68 -11.26 11.03
N ILE A 99 3.51 -11.90 9.87
CA ILE A 99 4.17 -11.47 8.62
C ILE A 99 3.70 -10.07 8.21
N ARG A 100 2.41 -9.81 8.28
CA ARG A 100 1.84 -8.49 7.98
C ARG A 100 2.42 -7.41 8.90
N ASN A 101 2.40 -7.63 10.22
CA ASN A 101 2.96 -6.68 11.17
C ASN A 101 4.44 -6.39 10.90
N PHE A 102 5.21 -7.42 10.54
CA PHE A 102 6.61 -7.28 10.18
C PHE A 102 6.80 -6.41 8.93
N LEU A 103 6.03 -6.65 7.86
CA LEU A 103 6.08 -5.85 6.64
C LEU A 103 5.74 -4.38 6.92
N HIS A 104 4.66 -4.12 7.65
CA HIS A 104 4.31 -2.75 8.07
C HIS A 104 5.36 -2.09 8.95
N ASN A 105 6.02 -2.85 9.83
CA ASN A 105 7.10 -2.29 10.63
C ASN A 105 8.31 -1.89 9.76
N LEU A 106 8.55 -2.57 8.64
CA LEU A 106 9.57 -2.21 7.67
C LEU A 106 9.22 -0.93 6.87
N GLU A 107 7.93 -0.65 6.65
CA GLU A 107 7.45 0.57 5.98
C GLU A 107 7.48 1.79 6.91
N THR A 108 7.42 1.59 8.23
CA THR A 108 7.32 2.66 9.22
C THR A 108 8.34 3.80 9.05
N PRO A 109 9.62 3.58 8.67
CA PRO A 109 10.55 4.68 8.40
C PRO A 109 10.11 5.61 7.27
N THR A 110 9.46 5.08 6.22
CA THR A 110 8.92 5.86 5.11
C THR A 110 7.70 6.68 5.57
N VAL A 111 6.80 6.08 6.35
CA VAL A 111 5.66 6.77 6.98
C VAL A 111 6.17 7.91 7.86
N LEU A 112 7.17 7.66 8.72
CA LEU A 112 7.77 8.67 9.59
C LEU A 112 8.36 9.84 8.78
N LEU A 113 9.04 9.54 7.68
CA LEU A 113 9.57 10.58 6.79
C LEU A 113 8.44 11.46 6.24
N ASN A 114 7.35 10.87 5.78
CA ASN A 114 6.21 11.59 5.24
C ASN A 114 5.49 12.41 6.31
N ASP A 115 5.27 11.87 7.52
CA ASP A 115 4.74 12.63 8.67
C ASP A 115 5.58 13.90 8.93
N LEU A 116 6.91 13.76 8.94
CA LEU A 116 7.83 14.88 9.16
C LEU A 116 7.79 15.89 8.01
N LEU A 117 7.76 15.43 6.76
CA LEU A 117 7.66 16.30 5.59
C LEU A 117 6.34 17.06 5.55
N GLN A 118 5.25 16.48 6.05
CA GLN A 118 3.95 17.13 6.19
C GLN A 118 3.89 18.11 7.38
N GLY A 119 4.93 18.14 8.24
CA GLY A 119 4.98 18.98 9.42
C GLY A 119 4.10 18.46 10.58
N ASN A 120 3.65 17.21 10.51
CA ASN A 120 2.79 16.62 11.54
C ASN A 120 3.63 15.94 12.64
N SER A 121 4.10 16.73 13.58
CA SER A 121 4.96 16.26 14.68
C SER A 121 4.27 15.25 15.59
N ASP A 122 2.94 15.36 15.78
CA ASP A 122 2.21 14.47 16.66
C ASP A 122 2.12 13.07 16.04
N ARG A 123 1.77 12.97 14.75
CA ARG A 123 1.77 11.71 14.02
C ARG A 123 3.18 11.12 13.95
N ALA A 124 4.19 11.92 13.58
CA ALA A 124 5.58 11.49 13.57
C ALA A 124 6.02 10.91 14.92
N GLY A 125 5.57 11.52 16.03
CA GLY A 125 5.82 11.01 17.37
C GLY A 125 5.15 9.66 17.65
N ILE A 126 3.93 9.45 17.17
CA ILE A 126 3.23 8.14 17.26
C ILE A 126 3.96 7.10 16.40
N THR A 127 4.26 7.41 15.15
CA THR A 127 4.97 6.53 14.22
C THR A 127 6.30 6.08 14.79
N LEU A 128 7.10 7.00 15.33
CA LEU A 128 8.37 6.67 15.95
C LEU A 128 8.23 5.75 17.16
N LYS A 129 7.26 6.03 18.06
CA LYS A 129 6.98 5.18 19.22
C LYS A 129 6.58 3.78 18.78
N ARG A 130 5.67 3.65 17.81
CA ARG A 130 5.26 2.36 17.26
C ARG A 130 6.46 1.58 16.71
N PHE A 131 7.28 2.23 15.88
CA PHE A 131 8.48 1.61 15.32
C PHE A 131 9.40 1.06 16.42
N MET A 132 9.70 1.87 17.45
CA MET A 132 10.59 1.45 18.54
C MET A 132 9.99 0.30 19.37
N ILE A 133 8.72 0.41 19.74
CA ILE A 133 8.04 -0.60 20.55
C ILE A 133 7.92 -1.91 19.76
N ASN A 134 7.46 -1.86 18.53
CA ASN A 134 7.25 -3.05 17.72
C ASN A 134 8.58 -3.71 17.32
N SER A 135 9.62 -2.92 17.05
CA SER A 135 10.94 -3.45 16.71
C SER A 135 11.63 -4.12 17.92
N THR A 136 11.35 -3.67 19.15
CA THR A 136 11.95 -4.22 20.38
C THR A 136 11.02 -5.23 21.05
N ALA A 137 9.93 -4.77 21.68
CA ALA A 137 8.98 -5.62 22.40
C ALA A 137 8.16 -6.51 21.46
N GLY A 138 7.92 -6.06 20.21
CA GLY A 138 7.23 -6.82 19.16
C GLY A 138 8.12 -7.80 18.39
N PHE A 139 9.34 -8.06 18.85
CA PHE A 139 10.28 -8.99 18.20
C PHE A 139 10.47 -8.66 16.71
N PHE A 140 11.18 -7.55 16.42
CA PHE A 140 11.44 -7.03 15.07
C PHE A 140 10.18 -6.66 14.27
N GLY A 141 9.04 -6.43 14.93
CA GLY A 141 7.78 -6.06 14.30
C GLY A 141 6.85 -7.23 13.97
N PHE A 142 7.17 -8.47 14.32
CA PHE A 142 6.23 -9.59 14.18
C PHE A 142 5.02 -9.48 15.11
N GLY A 143 5.17 -8.84 16.27
CA GLY A 143 4.07 -8.45 17.15
C GLY A 143 3.76 -6.95 17.01
N ASP A 144 2.56 -6.54 17.46
CA ASP A 144 2.14 -5.12 17.50
C ASP A 144 1.75 -4.68 18.92
N PRO A 145 2.66 -4.76 19.91
CA PRO A 145 2.39 -4.27 21.27
C PRO A 145 2.14 -2.77 21.33
N ALA A 146 2.52 -2.01 20.32
CA ALA A 146 2.21 -0.59 20.26
C ALA A 146 0.69 -0.33 20.15
N SER A 147 -0.04 -1.16 19.41
CA SER A 147 -1.51 -1.10 19.34
C SER A 147 -2.15 -1.43 20.70
N ASP A 148 -1.63 -2.40 21.44
CA ASP A 148 -2.11 -2.76 22.79
C ASP A 148 -1.89 -1.60 23.79
N LEU A 149 -0.88 -0.77 23.56
CA LEU A 149 -0.60 0.45 24.32
C LEU A 149 -1.42 1.67 23.87
N GLY A 150 -2.34 1.52 22.91
CA GLY A 150 -3.24 2.58 22.44
C GLY A 150 -2.62 3.49 21.35
N TYR A 151 -1.47 3.13 20.78
CA TYR A 151 -0.91 3.87 19.64
C TYR A 151 -1.52 3.33 18.35
N SER A 152 -2.51 4.03 17.79
CA SER A 152 -3.16 3.66 16.55
C SER A 152 -2.18 3.72 15.38
N ARG A 153 -2.29 2.75 14.47
CA ARG A 153 -1.54 2.76 13.21
C ARG A 153 -2.17 3.75 12.24
N HIS A 154 -1.34 4.41 11.46
CA HIS A 154 -1.72 5.16 10.28
C HIS A 154 -0.70 4.94 9.16
N THR A 155 -1.09 5.27 7.95
CA THR A 155 -0.24 5.19 6.76
C THR A 155 -0.11 6.57 6.15
N GLU A 156 1.10 6.90 5.70
CA GLU A 156 1.40 8.14 4.99
C GLU A 156 2.37 7.84 3.85
N ASP A 157 2.12 8.48 2.73
CA ASP A 157 2.92 8.35 1.53
C ASP A 157 3.34 9.72 0.95
N PHE A 158 4.25 9.71 0.02
CA PHE A 158 4.73 10.95 -0.59
C PHE A 158 3.69 11.60 -1.51
N ALA A 159 2.71 10.85 -2.02
CA ALA A 159 1.60 11.44 -2.77
C ALA A 159 0.69 12.29 -1.85
N GLN A 160 0.46 11.82 -0.62
CA GLN A 160 -0.25 12.60 0.41
C GLN A 160 0.57 13.82 0.81
N THR A 161 1.89 13.66 0.97
CA THR A 161 2.81 14.78 1.22
C THR A 161 2.70 15.83 0.12
N LEU A 162 2.74 15.44 -1.15
CA LEU A 162 2.53 16.36 -2.28
C LEU A 162 1.15 17.04 -2.25
N ALA A 163 0.10 16.33 -1.79
CA ALA A 163 -1.24 16.90 -1.62
C ALA A 163 -1.25 18.02 -0.58
N VAL A 164 -0.60 17.82 0.56
CA VAL A 164 -0.44 18.85 1.61
C VAL A 164 0.24 20.11 1.06
N TYR A 165 1.19 19.95 0.13
CA TYR A 165 1.83 21.06 -0.56
C TYR A 165 1.01 21.64 -1.74
N GLY A 166 -0.22 21.18 -1.94
CA GLY A 166 -1.13 21.73 -2.95
C GLY A 166 -0.90 21.21 -4.37
N VAL A 167 -0.13 20.12 -4.54
CA VAL A 167 0.04 19.50 -5.86
C VAL A 167 -1.25 18.79 -6.26
N PRO A 168 -1.88 19.13 -7.40
CA PRO A 168 -3.12 18.50 -7.82
C PRO A 168 -2.91 17.03 -8.22
N ASP A 169 -3.99 16.22 -8.14
CA ASP A 169 -3.96 14.81 -8.52
C ASP A 169 -3.59 14.60 -9.98
N GLY A 170 -4.09 15.46 -10.86
CA GLY A 170 -4.03 15.28 -12.31
C GLY A 170 -5.12 14.33 -12.82
N PRO A 171 -5.04 13.91 -14.10
CA PRO A 171 -6.05 13.05 -14.70
C PRO A 171 -6.00 11.64 -14.12
N TYR A 172 -7.16 10.94 -14.17
CA TYR A 172 -7.24 9.53 -13.81
C TYR A 172 -6.46 8.65 -14.80
N ILE A 173 -5.63 7.77 -14.28
CA ILE A 173 -4.79 6.85 -15.05
C ILE A 173 -4.88 5.46 -14.42
N VAL A 174 -5.12 4.44 -15.24
CA VAL A 174 -4.94 3.06 -14.80
C VAL A 174 -3.55 2.57 -15.22
N SER A 175 -2.71 2.28 -14.23
CA SER A 175 -1.36 1.77 -14.49
C SER A 175 -1.37 0.25 -14.64
N PRO A 176 -0.61 -0.32 -15.62
CA PRO A 176 -0.40 -1.76 -15.68
C PRO A 176 0.21 -2.27 -14.36
N PHE A 177 -0.35 -3.33 -13.82
CA PHE A 177 0.00 -3.95 -12.54
C PHE A 177 -0.36 -3.14 -11.30
N PHE A 178 -0.38 -1.80 -11.37
CA PHE A 178 -0.61 -0.91 -10.20
C PHE A 178 -2.07 -0.48 -10.05
N GLY A 179 -2.92 -0.72 -11.05
CA GLY A 179 -4.34 -0.36 -11.02
C GLY A 179 -4.62 1.15 -11.10
N PRO A 180 -5.75 1.59 -10.56
CA PRO A 180 -6.18 2.99 -10.54
C PRO A 180 -5.18 3.90 -9.86
N SER A 181 -4.88 5.06 -10.45
CA SER A 181 -3.87 5.98 -9.94
C SER A 181 -4.01 7.37 -10.56
N THR A 182 -3.18 8.30 -10.10
CA THR A 182 -3.00 9.63 -10.68
C THR A 182 -1.53 9.92 -10.88
N PRO A 183 -1.14 10.94 -11.69
CA PRO A 183 0.25 11.35 -11.84
C PRO A 183 0.93 11.66 -10.49
N ARG A 184 0.20 12.30 -9.56
CA ARG A 184 0.71 12.59 -8.21
C ARG A 184 1.03 11.30 -7.45
N HIS A 185 0.12 10.31 -7.46
CA HIS A 185 0.35 9.02 -6.79
C HIS A 185 1.49 8.23 -7.43
N ILE A 186 1.60 8.25 -8.77
CA ILE A 186 2.74 7.59 -9.45
C ILE A 186 4.06 8.24 -9.04
N ALA A 187 4.12 9.58 -9.02
CA ALA A 187 5.32 10.30 -8.58
C ALA A 187 5.64 10.01 -7.10
N GLY A 188 4.61 10.02 -6.24
CA GLY A 188 4.75 9.70 -4.82
C GLY A 188 5.38 8.34 -4.60
N ARG A 189 4.85 7.30 -5.23
CA ARG A 189 5.40 5.94 -5.14
C ARG A 189 6.86 5.82 -5.56
N ILE A 190 7.25 6.52 -6.63
CA ILE A 190 8.65 6.52 -7.08
C ILE A 190 9.56 7.08 -5.99
N VAL A 191 9.12 8.15 -5.31
CA VAL A 191 9.88 8.77 -4.22
C VAL A 191 9.89 7.87 -3.00
N ASP A 192 8.76 7.30 -2.59
CA ASP A 192 8.67 6.37 -1.44
C ASP A 192 9.55 5.14 -1.68
N PHE A 193 9.49 4.55 -2.88
CA PHE A 193 10.39 3.45 -3.24
C PHE A 193 11.87 3.84 -3.14
N ALA A 194 12.24 5.03 -3.60
CA ALA A 194 13.61 5.53 -3.51
C ALA A 194 14.01 5.88 -2.06
N ALA A 195 13.07 6.35 -1.24
CA ALA A 195 13.30 6.70 0.17
C ALA A 195 13.30 5.49 1.11
N HIS A 196 12.72 4.36 0.66
CA HIS A 196 12.55 3.17 1.51
C HIS A 196 13.92 2.56 1.86
N PRO A 197 14.27 2.41 3.16
CA PRO A 197 15.59 1.94 3.58
C PRO A 197 15.94 0.55 3.01
N LEU A 198 14.95 -0.31 2.92
CA LEU A 198 15.11 -1.66 2.41
C LEU A 198 15.52 -1.69 0.93
N THR A 199 15.09 -0.70 0.14
CA THR A 199 15.48 -0.58 -1.28
C THR A 199 17.00 -0.46 -1.42
N TRP A 200 17.62 0.37 -0.57
CA TRP A 200 19.08 0.54 -0.56
C TRP A 200 19.80 -0.69 -0.04
N TYR A 201 19.33 -1.25 1.06
CA TYR A 201 19.92 -2.46 1.63
C TYR A 201 19.85 -3.64 0.65
N MET A 202 18.71 -3.82 -0.03
CA MET A 202 18.52 -4.92 -0.98
C MET A 202 19.26 -4.72 -2.31
N GLN A 203 19.72 -3.53 -2.64
CA GLN A 203 20.58 -3.34 -3.83
C GLN A 203 21.90 -4.10 -3.75
N GLU A 204 22.43 -4.28 -2.53
CA GLU A 204 23.69 -4.97 -2.27
C GLU A 204 23.51 -6.47 -1.98
N GLN A 205 22.26 -6.92 -1.75
CA GLN A 205 21.96 -8.31 -1.37
C GLN A 205 21.66 -9.20 -2.57
N ASP A 206 21.61 -10.51 -2.29
CA ASP A 206 21.26 -11.51 -3.28
C ASP A 206 19.85 -11.26 -3.86
N THR A 207 19.74 -11.50 -5.17
CA THR A 207 18.51 -11.33 -5.95
C THR A 207 17.32 -12.10 -5.34
N GLU A 208 17.57 -13.21 -4.66
CA GLU A 208 16.53 -14.04 -4.03
C GLU A 208 15.83 -13.33 -2.85
N ALA A 209 16.57 -12.58 -2.03
CA ALA A 209 16.00 -11.84 -0.91
C ALA A 209 15.02 -10.75 -1.39
N ARG A 210 15.37 -10.07 -2.49
CA ARG A 210 14.53 -9.04 -3.11
C ARG A 210 13.21 -9.62 -3.66
N TYR A 211 13.27 -10.77 -4.31
CA TYR A 211 12.07 -11.44 -4.80
C TYR A 211 11.18 -11.94 -3.67
N THR A 212 11.79 -12.51 -2.63
CA THR A 212 11.05 -13.03 -1.46
C THR A 212 10.28 -11.90 -0.77
N TYR A 213 10.90 -10.75 -0.57
CA TYR A 213 10.24 -9.60 0.04
C TYR A 213 9.04 -9.15 -0.80
N GLY A 214 9.24 -8.84 -2.09
CA GLY A 214 8.16 -8.34 -2.94
C GLY A 214 7.01 -9.33 -3.15
N ILE A 215 7.32 -10.63 -3.23
CA ILE A 215 6.29 -11.66 -3.29
C ILE A 215 5.49 -11.73 -1.99
N SER A 216 6.17 -11.66 -0.84
CA SER A 216 5.52 -11.70 0.47
C SER A 216 4.57 -10.54 0.65
N GLU A 217 5.01 -9.33 0.33
CA GLU A 217 4.23 -8.10 0.40
C GLU A 217 2.98 -8.20 -0.48
N THR A 218 3.15 -8.56 -1.76
CA THR A 218 2.03 -8.72 -2.70
C THR A 218 1.03 -9.78 -2.24
N LEU A 219 1.50 -10.91 -1.71
CA LEU A 219 0.62 -11.98 -1.24
C LEU A 219 -0.16 -11.59 0.02
N VAL A 220 0.49 -10.90 0.96
CA VAL A 220 -0.15 -10.44 2.19
C VAL A 220 -1.21 -9.39 1.86
N ALA A 221 -0.88 -8.37 1.07
CA ALA A 221 -1.84 -7.36 0.67
C ALA A 221 -3.04 -7.96 -0.10
N ARG A 222 -2.79 -8.90 -1.01
CA ARG A 222 -3.89 -9.55 -1.75
C ARG A 222 -4.72 -10.50 -0.87
N GLU A 223 -4.11 -11.13 0.13
CA GLU A 223 -4.80 -12.00 1.08
C GLU A 223 -5.80 -11.22 1.93
N GLU A 224 -5.44 -10.02 2.38
CA GLU A 224 -6.34 -9.13 3.14
C GLU A 224 -7.62 -8.80 2.37
N LEU A 225 -7.52 -8.65 1.06
CA LEU A 225 -8.65 -8.34 0.18
C LEU A 225 -9.46 -9.57 -0.26
N LEU A 226 -9.18 -10.79 0.23
CA LEU A 226 -9.95 -11.97 -0.15
C LEU A 226 -11.36 -12.00 0.45
N ASP A 227 -11.58 -11.27 1.53
CA ASP A 227 -12.84 -11.24 2.27
C ASP A 227 -13.73 -10.04 1.90
N ILE A 228 -13.24 -9.18 1.01
CA ILE A 228 -13.96 -8.06 0.39
C ILE A 228 -14.46 -8.46 -0.98
#